data_6493897bfc4f14c241e42350ed83589c
#
_entry.id   6493897bfc4f14c241e42350ed83589c
#
_cell.length_a   1.000
_cell.length_b   1.000
_cell.length_c   1.000
_cell.angle_alpha   90.00
_cell.angle_beta   90.00
_cell.angle_gamma   90.00
#
_symmetry.space_group_name_H-M   'P 1'
#
loop_
_entity.id
_entity.type
_entity.pdbx_description
1 polymer ?
#
loop_
_entity_poly.entity_id
_entity_poly.type
_entity_poly.pdbx_seq_one_letter_code
_entity_poly.pdbx_strand_id
1 'polypeptide(L)'
;RFLGKKGLLTQQLKQLGQLPAEQRPAAGQAINRIKQQVQQVVEARGSELQAAALDARLASEKIDVTLSGRGQQHGGLHPVTITMRRIEELFRPLGFTVAEGPEIEDDHHNFEALNIPAHHPARAMHDTFYFDAHTLLRTHTSPVQVRVMEERKPPLRIIAPGRVYRCDSDLTHTPMFHQVEGLLVDEHVSFANLKGLLDEFLQ
;
A
#
# COMPACT_ATOMS: atom_id res chain seq x y z
N ARG A 1 5.59 17.16 -49.41
CA ARG A 1 5.44 17.52 -50.86
C ARG A 1 4.00 17.32 -51.34
N PHE A 2 3.29 16.25 -50.95
CA PHE A 2 1.97 15.91 -51.47
C PHE A 2 0.84 16.50 -50.62
N LEU A 3 0.99 16.50 -49.28
CA LEU A 3 0.02 16.95 -48.29
C LEU A 3 0.38 18.38 -47.76
N GLY A 4 -0.59 19.04 -47.13
CA GLY A 4 -0.45 20.38 -46.56
C GLY A 4 -0.95 21.51 -47.48
N LYS A 5 -0.92 22.77 -47.00
CA LYS A 5 -1.54 23.93 -47.68
C LYS A 5 -1.01 24.22 -49.10
N LYS A 6 0.27 23.85 -49.38
CA LYS A 6 0.90 23.97 -50.68
C LYS A 6 1.17 22.63 -51.36
N GLY A 7 0.59 21.54 -50.86
CA GLY A 7 0.80 20.19 -51.41
C GLY A 7 0.15 20.02 -52.77
N LEU A 8 0.72 19.13 -53.59
CA LEU A 8 0.24 18.85 -54.93
C LEU A 8 -1.24 18.43 -54.97
N LEU A 9 -1.68 17.59 -54.01
CA LEU A 9 -3.08 17.16 -53.92
C LEU A 9 -4.01 18.33 -53.55
N THR A 10 -3.54 19.27 -52.72
CA THR A 10 -4.30 20.45 -52.34
C THR A 10 -4.41 21.45 -53.53
N GLN A 11 -3.36 21.50 -54.37
CA GLN A 11 -3.43 22.31 -55.58
C GLN A 11 -4.42 21.71 -56.61
N GLN A 12 -4.47 20.40 -56.75
CA GLN A 12 -5.48 19.71 -57.58
C GLN A 12 -6.90 19.97 -57.09
N LEU A 13 -7.16 19.97 -55.80
CA LEU A 13 -8.44 20.32 -55.20
C LEU A 13 -8.86 21.76 -55.56
N LYS A 14 -7.95 22.71 -55.60
CA LYS A 14 -8.21 24.11 -56.01
C LYS A 14 -8.58 24.23 -57.48
N GLN A 15 -8.05 23.34 -58.33
CA GLN A 15 -8.34 23.33 -59.76
C GLN A 15 -9.71 22.72 -60.11
N LEU A 16 -10.37 22.01 -59.16
CA LEU A 16 -11.69 21.48 -59.31
C LEU A 16 -12.74 22.53 -59.78
N GLY A 17 -12.57 23.78 -59.37
CA GLY A 17 -13.43 24.88 -59.76
C GLY A 17 -13.43 25.16 -61.26
N GLN A 18 -12.40 24.75 -61.98
CA GLN A 18 -12.24 24.96 -63.45
C GLN A 18 -12.88 23.84 -64.27
N LEU A 19 -13.31 22.73 -63.65
CA LEU A 19 -13.99 21.61 -64.34
C LEU A 19 -15.49 21.89 -64.54
N PRO A 20 -16.11 21.28 -65.56
CA PRO A 20 -17.55 21.28 -65.75
C PRO A 20 -18.28 20.76 -64.50
N ALA A 21 -19.48 21.33 -64.19
CA ALA A 21 -20.20 21.07 -62.97
C ALA A 21 -20.49 19.56 -62.72
N GLU A 22 -20.76 18.83 -63.80
CA GLU A 22 -21.06 17.39 -63.78
C GLU A 22 -19.83 16.52 -63.39
N GLN A 23 -18.62 16.97 -63.64
CA GLN A 23 -17.40 16.21 -63.40
C GLN A 23 -16.75 16.52 -62.03
N ARG A 24 -17.16 17.60 -61.37
CA ARG A 24 -16.57 18.03 -60.09
C ARG A 24 -16.74 17.02 -58.95
N PRO A 25 -17.90 16.37 -58.76
CA PRO A 25 -18.10 15.40 -57.68
C PRO A 25 -17.18 14.18 -57.85
N ALA A 26 -17.09 13.63 -59.04
CA ALA A 26 -16.27 12.44 -59.30
C ALA A 26 -14.77 12.72 -59.15
N ALA A 27 -14.33 13.86 -59.67
CA ALA A 27 -12.91 14.32 -59.52
C ALA A 27 -12.58 14.63 -58.04
N GLY A 28 -13.48 15.24 -57.30
CA GLY A 28 -13.33 15.49 -55.88
C GLY A 28 -13.21 14.23 -55.02
N GLN A 29 -14.06 13.23 -55.32
CA GLN A 29 -13.97 11.93 -54.67
C GLN A 29 -12.65 11.21 -54.96
N ALA A 30 -12.19 11.21 -56.24
CA ALA A 30 -10.93 10.60 -56.65
C ALA A 30 -9.74 11.26 -55.90
N ILE A 31 -9.70 12.59 -55.84
CA ILE A 31 -8.61 13.31 -55.18
C ILE A 31 -8.64 13.02 -53.67
N ASN A 32 -9.81 13.00 -53.01
CA ASN A 32 -9.91 12.68 -51.60
C ASN A 32 -9.50 11.22 -51.29
N ARG A 33 -9.84 10.29 -52.14
CA ARG A 33 -9.42 8.88 -52.01
C ARG A 33 -7.89 8.78 -52.06
N ILE A 34 -7.27 9.43 -53.03
CA ILE A 34 -5.80 9.43 -53.21
C ILE A 34 -5.17 10.14 -51.96
N LYS A 35 -5.74 11.24 -51.50
CA LYS A 35 -5.26 11.93 -50.33
C LYS A 35 -5.25 11.02 -49.09
N GLN A 36 -6.34 10.29 -48.85
CA GLN A 36 -6.44 9.34 -47.75
C GLN A 36 -5.42 8.20 -47.88
N GLN A 37 -5.26 7.64 -49.07
CA GLN A 37 -4.27 6.59 -49.31
C GLN A 37 -2.83 7.09 -49.05
N VAL A 38 -2.47 8.28 -49.56
CA VAL A 38 -1.15 8.87 -49.30
C VAL A 38 -0.96 9.12 -47.81
N GLN A 39 -1.99 9.59 -47.11
CA GLN A 39 -1.92 9.84 -45.67
C GLN A 39 -1.69 8.56 -44.90
N GLN A 40 -2.44 7.51 -45.20
CA GLN A 40 -2.28 6.19 -44.55
C GLN A 40 -0.88 5.61 -44.76
N VAL A 41 -0.35 5.67 -46.00
CA VAL A 41 1.00 5.19 -46.29
C VAL A 41 2.07 5.98 -45.53
N VAL A 42 1.92 7.29 -45.43
CA VAL A 42 2.87 8.16 -44.71
C VAL A 42 2.82 7.88 -43.20
N GLU A 43 1.62 7.72 -42.65
CA GLU A 43 1.43 7.39 -41.22
C GLU A 43 2.00 6.00 -40.89
N ALA A 44 1.66 4.98 -41.70
CA ALA A 44 2.20 3.63 -41.54
C ALA A 44 3.72 3.62 -41.55
N ARG A 45 4.32 4.29 -42.57
CA ARG A 45 5.78 4.37 -42.67
C ARG A 45 6.41 5.17 -41.54
N GLY A 46 5.74 6.21 -41.05
CA GLY A 46 6.16 6.98 -39.89
C GLY A 46 6.23 6.10 -38.63
N SER A 47 5.17 5.30 -38.40
CA SER A 47 5.12 4.36 -37.26
C SER A 47 6.22 3.29 -37.35
N GLU A 48 6.43 2.70 -38.52
CA GLU A 48 7.51 1.72 -38.73
C GLU A 48 8.89 2.31 -38.43
N LEU A 49 9.16 3.51 -38.92
CA LEU A 49 10.46 4.19 -38.68
C LEU A 49 10.65 4.57 -37.21
N GLN A 50 9.57 4.97 -36.53
CA GLN A 50 9.63 5.24 -35.08
C GLN A 50 9.90 3.98 -34.28
N ALA A 51 9.21 2.87 -34.60
CA ALA A 51 9.45 1.58 -33.98
C ALA A 51 10.91 1.11 -34.21
N ALA A 52 11.38 1.13 -35.44
CA ALA A 52 12.76 0.75 -35.76
C ALA A 52 13.81 1.64 -35.05
N ALA A 53 13.55 2.94 -34.93
CA ALA A 53 14.42 3.85 -34.19
C ALA A 53 14.43 3.57 -32.69
N LEU A 54 13.25 3.23 -32.12
CA LEU A 54 13.13 2.82 -30.72
C LEU A 54 13.88 1.52 -30.46
N ASP A 55 13.71 0.52 -31.31
CA ASP A 55 14.39 -0.78 -31.17
C ASP A 55 15.91 -0.63 -31.25
N ALA A 56 16.39 0.17 -32.21
CA ALA A 56 17.82 0.49 -32.33
C ALA A 56 18.37 1.18 -31.08
N ARG A 57 17.60 2.11 -30.55
CA ARG A 57 17.95 2.81 -29.30
C ARG A 57 17.98 1.85 -28.10
N LEU A 58 16.95 1.03 -27.91
CA LEU A 58 16.89 0.04 -26.85
C LEU A 58 18.04 -0.98 -26.92
N ALA A 59 18.41 -1.38 -28.14
CA ALA A 59 19.56 -2.27 -28.35
C ALA A 59 20.91 -1.61 -27.97
N SER A 60 21.05 -0.31 -28.22
CA SER A 60 22.29 0.44 -27.90
C SER A 60 22.37 0.86 -26.43
N GLU A 61 21.22 1.10 -25.79
CA GLU A 61 21.10 1.52 -24.39
C GLU A 61 20.91 0.33 -23.43
N LYS A 62 21.25 -0.89 -23.84
CA LYS A 62 21.12 -2.10 -23.03
C LYS A 62 21.96 -1.97 -21.76
N ILE A 63 21.28 -1.97 -20.60
CA ILE A 63 21.90 -1.92 -19.29
C ILE A 63 21.87 -3.31 -18.68
N ASP A 64 22.99 -3.76 -18.09
CA ASP A 64 23.02 -4.96 -17.29
C ASP A 64 22.38 -4.69 -15.92
N VAL A 65 21.13 -5.15 -15.76
CA VAL A 65 20.35 -5.01 -14.53
C VAL A 65 20.71 -6.02 -13.45
N THR A 66 21.61 -6.99 -13.74
CA THR A 66 22.07 -7.98 -12.77
C THR A 66 23.19 -7.45 -11.87
N LEU A 67 23.81 -6.35 -12.26
CA LEU A 67 24.83 -5.69 -11.44
C LEU A 67 24.17 -4.91 -10.31
N SER A 68 24.73 -5.07 -9.12
CA SER A 68 24.31 -4.29 -7.95
C SER A 68 24.48 -2.80 -8.22
N GLY A 69 23.49 -1.97 -7.82
CA GLY A 69 23.57 -0.52 -7.92
C GLY A 69 24.78 0.03 -7.15
N ARG A 70 25.45 1.04 -7.74
CA ARG A 70 26.56 1.70 -7.06
C ARG A 70 26.05 2.42 -5.81
N GLY A 71 26.72 2.17 -4.67
CA GLY A 71 26.38 2.83 -3.41
C GLY A 71 25.16 2.27 -2.68
N GLN A 72 24.61 1.13 -3.12
CA GLN A 72 23.61 0.42 -2.33
C GLN A 72 24.28 -0.12 -1.05
N GLN A 73 23.98 0.53 0.06
CA GLN A 73 24.25 -0.07 1.37
C GLN A 73 23.20 -1.16 1.61
N HIS A 74 23.64 -2.32 2.10
CA HIS A 74 22.70 -3.33 2.56
C HIS A 74 21.84 -2.70 3.67
N GLY A 75 20.54 -2.66 3.46
CA GLY A 75 19.61 -2.17 4.47
C GLY A 75 19.67 -3.06 5.72
N GLY A 76 19.52 -2.44 6.88
CA GLY A 76 19.33 -3.13 8.16
C GLY A 76 17.86 -3.11 8.57
N LEU A 77 17.52 -3.96 9.53
CA LEU A 77 16.20 -3.89 10.16
C LEU A 77 16.12 -2.63 11.05
N HIS A 78 14.94 -2.03 11.07
CA HIS A 78 14.68 -0.91 11.96
C HIS A 78 14.86 -1.34 13.43
N PRO A 79 15.40 -0.50 14.32
CA PRO A 79 15.63 -0.85 15.73
C PRO A 79 14.38 -1.39 16.44
N VAL A 80 13.20 -0.82 16.19
CA VAL A 80 11.93 -1.32 16.72
C VAL A 80 11.67 -2.77 16.27
N THR A 81 11.89 -3.09 15.00
CA THR A 81 11.72 -4.46 14.48
C THR A 81 12.68 -5.44 15.17
N ILE A 82 13.92 -5.02 15.39
CA ILE A 82 14.92 -5.84 16.10
C ILE A 82 14.46 -6.09 17.54
N THR A 83 14.00 -5.04 18.24
CA THR A 83 13.52 -5.15 19.62
C THR A 83 12.28 -6.06 19.72
N MET A 84 11.30 -5.89 18.82
CA MET A 84 10.10 -6.72 18.79
C MET A 84 10.46 -8.20 18.59
N ARG A 85 11.32 -8.52 17.63
CA ARG A 85 11.79 -9.90 17.41
C ARG A 85 12.51 -10.48 18.64
N ARG A 86 13.34 -9.67 19.30
CA ARG A 86 14.01 -10.09 20.53
C ARG A 86 13.01 -10.42 21.64
N ILE A 87 11.96 -9.60 21.80
CA ILE A 87 10.89 -9.87 22.77
C ILE A 87 10.19 -11.21 22.42
N GLU A 88 9.80 -11.40 21.16
CA GLU A 88 9.18 -12.65 20.71
C GLU A 88 10.06 -13.88 20.98
N GLU A 89 11.36 -13.78 20.71
CA GLU A 89 12.34 -14.83 20.96
C GLU A 89 12.50 -15.16 22.44
N LEU A 90 12.36 -14.16 23.34
CA LEU A 90 12.41 -14.39 24.79
C LEU A 90 11.17 -15.13 25.31
N PHE A 91 9.99 -14.83 24.78
CA PHE A 91 8.73 -15.43 25.22
C PHE A 91 8.46 -16.81 24.61
N ARG A 92 9.02 -17.13 23.45
CA ARG A 92 8.80 -18.40 22.75
C ARG A 92 9.22 -19.63 23.57
N PRO A 93 10.42 -19.70 24.22
CA PRO A 93 10.81 -20.82 25.08
C PRO A 93 9.93 -21.01 26.30
N LEU A 94 9.24 -19.93 26.75
CA LEU A 94 8.31 -19.95 27.88
C LEU A 94 6.91 -20.47 27.49
N GLY A 95 6.76 -20.91 26.22
CA GLY A 95 5.52 -21.48 25.70
C GLY A 95 4.50 -20.44 25.23
N PHE A 96 4.89 -19.17 25.08
CA PHE A 96 4.02 -18.15 24.52
C PHE A 96 4.02 -18.20 23.00
N THR A 97 2.85 -17.98 22.39
CA THR A 97 2.68 -17.81 20.97
C THR A 97 2.39 -16.35 20.64
N VAL A 98 2.88 -15.87 19.51
CA VAL A 98 2.56 -14.52 19.03
C VAL A 98 1.15 -14.54 18.47
N ALA A 99 0.32 -13.61 18.92
CA ALA A 99 -1.03 -13.38 18.41
C ALA A 99 -1.08 -11.98 17.78
N GLU A 100 -1.66 -11.89 16.60
CA GLU A 100 -1.84 -10.64 15.88
C GLU A 100 -3.33 -10.32 15.72
N GLY A 101 -3.66 -9.05 15.57
CA GLY A 101 -5.02 -8.58 15.33
C GLY A 101 -5.03 -7.26 14.58
N PRO A 102 -6.21 -6.81 14.13
CA PRO A 102 -6.36 -5.59 13.36
C PRO A 102 -5.95 -4.36 14.15
N GLU A 103 -5.46 -3.33 13.45
CA GLU A 103 -5.19 -2.02 14.02
C GLU A 103 -6.45 -1.14 14.05
N ILE A 104 -7.36 -1.39 13.11
CA ILE A 104 -8.70 -0.77 13.09
C ILE A 104 -9.63 -1.73 13.82
N GLU A 105 -10.19 -1.26 14.92
CA GLU A 105 -10.99 -2.05 15.84
C GLU A 105 -12.37 -1.43 16.05
N ASP A 106 -13.26 -2.23 16.59
CA ASP A 106 -14.53 -1.76 17.09
C ASP A 106 -14.46 -1.41 18.58
N ASP A 107 -15.47 -0.66 19.01
CA ASP A 107 -15.62 -0.20 20.38
C ASP A 107 -15.78 -1.36 21.38
N HIS A 108 -16.39 -2.46 20.93
CA HIS A 108 -16.60 -3.66 21.75
C HIS A 108 -15.26 -4.29 22.15
N HIS A 109 -14.42 -4.65 21.19
CA HIS A 109 -13.14 -5.31 21.45
C HIS A 109 -12.14 -4.37 22.15
N ASN A 110 -12.16 -3.07 21.79
CA ASN A 110 -11.19 -2.13 22.37
C ASN A 110 -11.55 -1.68 23.80
N PHE A 111 -12.83 -1.72 24.18
CA PHE A 111 -13.28 -1.22 25.47
C PHE A 111 -14.28 -2.13 26.20
N GLU A 112 -15.43 -2.45 25.62
CA GLU A 112 -16.53 -3.09 26.35
C GLU A 112 -16.17 -4.48 26.87
N ALA A 113 -15.59 -5.33 26.01
CA ALA A 113 -15.16 -6.67 26.36
C ALA A 113 -14.06 -6.71 27.42
N LEU A 114 -13.35 -5.58 27.59
CA LEU A 114 -12.33 -5.37 28.63
C LEU A 114 -12.89 -4.72 29.88
N ASN A 115 -14.23 -4.70 30.04
CA ASN A 115 -14.93 -4.09 31.17
C ASN A 115 -14.69 -2.57 31.29
N ILE A 116 -14.58 -1.89 30.16
CA ILE A 116 -14.46 -0.43 30.04
C ILE A 116 -15.73 0.11 29.33
N PRO A 117 -16.89 0.14 30.00
CA PRO A 117 -18.14 0.62 29.42
C PRO A 117 -18.10 2.15 29.16
N ALA A 118 -19.06 2.68 28.41
CA ALA A 118 -19.08 4.07 27.97
C ALA A 118 -18.96 5.10 29.13
N HIS A 119 -19.44 4.77 30.32
CA HIS A 119 -19.39 5.61 31.51
C HIS A 119 -18.15 5.39 32.40
N HIS A 120 -17.23 4.50 31.99
CA HIS A 120 -16.06 4.19 32.80
C HIS A 120 -15.06 5.36 32.77
N PRO A 121 -14.53 5.80 33.93
CA PRO A 121 -13.61 6.95 33.98
C PRO A 121 -12.36 6.77 33.12
N ALA A 122 -11.83 5.55 33.06
CA ALA A 122 -10.64 5.26 32.26
C ALA A 122 -10.87 5.43 30.76
N ARG A 123 -12.12 5.27 30.28
CA ARG A 123 -12.47 5.48 28.87
C ARG A 123 -12.39 6.96 28.48
N ALA A 124 -12.75 7.86 29.37
CA ALA A 124 -12.65 9.30 29.16
C ALA A 124 -11.18 9.81 29.10
N MET A 125 -10.24 9.03 29.61
CA MET A 125 -8.82 9.35 29.61
C MET A 125 -8.08 8.86 28.35
N HIS A 126 -8.74 8.11 27.49
CA HIS A 126 -8.16 7.64 26.24
C HIS A 126 -8.52 8.61 25.11
N ASP A 127 -7.54 9.40 24.70
CA ASP A 127 -7.62 10.18 23.46
C ASP A 127 -7.55 9.21 22.29
N THR A 128 -8.73 8.86 21.78
CA THR A 128 -8.91 7.81 20.78
C THR A 128 -9.19 8.40 19.41
N PHE A 129 -8.52 7.89 18.39
CA PHE A 129 -8.83 8.21 17.00
C PHE A 129 -10.02 7.38 16.52
N TYR A 130 -11.17 8.01 16.36
CA TYR A 130 -12.38 7.41 15.80
C TYR A 130 -12.51 7.71 14.30
N PHE A 131 -12.90 6.70 13.52
CA PHE A 131 -13.35 6.87 12.14
C PHE A 131 -14.85 7.17 12.07
N ASP A 132 -15.61 6.55 12.95
CA ASP A 132 -17.05 6.74 13.12
C ASP A 132 -17.45 6.44 14.59
N ALA A 133 -18.75 6.32 14.86
CA ALA A 133 -19.26 6.09 16.22
C ALA A 133 -18.82 4.75 16.85
N HIS A 134 -18.35 3.78 16.05
CA HIS A 134 -18.08 2.41 16.48
C HIS A 134 -16.72 1.88 16.04
N THR A 135 -16.04 2.56 15.13
CA THR A 135 -14.77 2.14 14.53
C THR A 135 -13.65 3.10 14.91
N LEU A 136 -12.56 2.57 15.40
CA LEU A 136 -11.44 3.34 15.94
C LEU A 136 -10.07 2.73 15.60
N LEU A 137 -9.00 3.49 15.79
CA LEU A 137 -7.66 2.94 15.89
C LEU A 137 -7.42 2.42 17.31
N ARG A 138 -6.99 1.16 17.45
CA ARG A 138 -6.79 0.54 18.76
C ARG A 138 -5.83 1.34 19.63
N THR A 139 -6.22 1.56 20.89
CA THR A 139 -5.45 2.33 21.87
C THR A 139 -4.45 1.49 22.67
N HIS A 140 -4.58 0.19 22.59
CA HIS A 140 -3.72 -0.85 23.19
C HIS A 140 -3.85 -2.16 22.40
N THR A 141 -3.04 -3.16 22.72
CA THR A 141 -3.09 -4.46 22.04
C THR A 141 -4.02 -5.47 22.70
N SER A 142 -4.73 -5.11 23.79
CA SER A 142 -5.68 -5.97 24.49
C SER A 142 -6.86 -6.49 23.64
N PRO A 143 -7.32 -5.80 22.58
CA PRO A 143 -8.32 -6.39 21.67
C PRO A 143 -7.91 -7.76 21.12
N VAL A 144 -6.60 -7.96 20.90
CA VAL A 144 -6.07 -9.25 20.44
C VAL A 144 -6.34 -10.36 21.49
N GLN A 145 -6.23 -10.04 22.78
CA GLN A 145 -6.54 -10.99 23.85
C GLN A 145 -8.02 -11.38 23.83
N VAL A 146 -8.92 -10.40 23.64
CA VAL A 146 -10.37 -10.65 23.53
C VAL A 146 -10.64 -11.61 22.37
N ARG A 147 -10.15 -11.31 21.18
CA ARG A 147 -10.33 -12.14 19.99
C ARG A 147 -9.80 -13.57 20.17
N VAL A 148 -8.64 -13.72 20.78
CA VAL A 148 -8.08 -15.05 21.07
C VAL A 148 -8.94 -15.82 22.07
N MET A 149 -9.48 -15.16 23.10
CA MET A 149 -10.36 -15.80 24.08
C MET A 149 -11.75 -16.15 23.52
N GLU A 150 -12.21 -15.45 22.50
CA GLU A 150 -13.44 -15.80 21.76
C GLU A 150 -13.24 -17.04 20.89
N GLU A 151 -12.05 -17.21 20.31
CA GLU A 151 -11.74 -18.31 19.38
C GLU A 151 -11.23 -19.57 20.09
N ARG A 152 -10.52 -19.42 21.23
CA ARG A 152 -9.78 -20.49 21.90
C ARG A 152 -10.13 -20.59 23.37
N LYS A 153 -10.09 -21.81 23.87
CA LYS A 153 -10.26 -22.09 25.30
C LYS A 153 -8.92 -22.19 26.01
N PRO A 154 -8.86 -21.87 27.32
CA PRO A 154 -7.68 -22.14 28.13
C PRO A 154 -7.23 -23.62 28.09
N PRO A 155 -5.92 -23.88 28.25
CA PRO A 155 -4.91 -22.93 28.65
C PRO A 155 -4.45 -22.03 27.50
N LEU A 156 -4.18 -20.75 27.78
CA LEU A 156 -3.74 -19.75 26.82
C LEU A 156 -2.44 -19.11 27.27
N ARG A 157 -1.48 -19.01 26.37
CA ARG A 157 -0.22 -18.28 26.56
C ARG A 157 0.10 -17.53 25.28
N ILE A 158 -0.15 -16.25 25.27
CA ILE A 158 0.09 -15.39 24.10
C ILE A 158 0.83 -14.11 24.48
N ILE A 159 1.58 -13.59 23.55
CA ILE A 159 1.99 -12.19 23.50
C ILE A 159 1.34 -11.52 22.29
N ALA A 160 0.90 -10.29 22.47
CA ALA A 160 0.27 -9.46 21.43
C ALA A 160 1.12 -8.23 21.15
N PRO A 161 2.15 -8.34 20.29
CA PRO A 161 2.93 -7.19 19.86
C PRO A 161 2.18 -6.40 18.79
N GLY A 162 2.33 -5.08 18.79
CA GLY A 162 1.72 -4.28 17.73
C GLY A 162 1.81 -2.77 17.93
N ARG A 163 1.39 -2.05 16.89
CA ARG A 163 1.23 -0.61 16.93
C ARG A 163 -0.08 -0.25 17.61
N VAL A 164 -0.05 0.81 18.37
CA VAL A 164 -1.22 1.39 19.06
C VAL A 164 -1.22 2.90 18.87
N TYR A 165 -2.39 3.51 19.03
CA TYR A 165 -2.62 4.89 18.62
C TYR A 165 -3.38 5.65 19.70
N ARG A 166 -2.92 6.87 20.00
CA ARG A 166 -3.59 7.78 20.95
C ARG A 166 -3.47 9.21 20.44
N CYS A 167 -4.52 10.01 20.61
CA CYS A 167 -4.50 11.43 20.25
C CYS A 167 -3.59 12.28 21.15
N ASP A 168 -2.58 11.66 21.73
CA ASP A 168 -1.64 12.28 22.65
C ASP A 168 -0.42 12.76 21.84
N SER A 169 -0.13 14.05 21.91
CA SER A 169 0.97 14.66 21.14
C SER A 169 1.59 15.81 21.92
N ASP A 170 2.64 15.50 22.67
CA ASP A 170 3.49 16.47 23.35
C ASP A 170 4.99 16.16 23.11
N LEU A 171 5.87 16.79 23.85
CA LEU A 171 7.32 16.57 23.73
C LEU A 171 7.77 15.15 24.08
N THR A 172 6.95 14.38 24.77
CA THR A 172 7.28 13.04 25.30
C THR A 172 6.41 11.93 24.73
N HIS A 173 5.30 12.28 24.06
CA HIS A 173 4.34 11.35 23.49
C HIS A 173 4.23 11.48 21.98
N THR A 174 4.13 10.33 21.30
CA THR A 174 3.86 10.26 19.87
C THR A 174 2.48 9.64 19.65
N PRO A 175 1.72 10.08 18.62
CA PRO A 175 0.39 9.53 18.33
C PRO A 175 0.38 8.03 18.03
N MET A 176 1.51 7.45 17.67
CA MET A 176 1.70 6.03 17.41
C MET A 176 2.91 5.52 18.16
N PHE A 177 2.75 4.41 18.88
CA PHE A 177 3.85 3.70 19.52
C PHE A 177 3.64 2.19 19.46
N HIS A 178 4.67 1.43 19.86
CA HIS A 178 4.61 -0.02 19.89
C HIS A 178 4.38 -0.50 21.32
N GLN A 179 3.54 -1.52 21.44
CA GLN A 179 3.20 -2.14 22.70
C GLN A 179 3.30 -3.66 22.57
N VAL A 180 3.66 -4.33 23.64
CA VAL A 180 3.57 -5.79 23.76
C VAL A 180 2.78 -6.10 25.04
N GLU A 181 1.71 -6.85 24.91
CA GLU A 181 0.95 -7.36 26.03
C GLU A 181 1.10 -8.88 26.12
N GLY A 182 1.12 -9.42 27.32
CA GLY A 182 1.12 -10.84 27.57
C GLY A 182 -0.16 -11.29 28.26
N LEU A 183 -0.71 -12.43 27.82
CA LEU A 183 -1.84 -13.08 28.47
C LEU A 183 -1.48 -14.53 28.78
N LEU A 184 -1.62 -14.90 30.05
CA LEU A 184 -1.52 -16.27 30.53
C LEU A 184 -2.80 -16.65 31.29
N VAL A 185 -3.54 -17.62 30.79
CA VAL A 185 -4.73 -18.18 31.43
C VAL A 185 -4.52 -19.68 31.61
N ASP A 186 -4.44 -20.13 32.85
CA ASP A 186 -4.24 -21.53 33.20
C ASP A 186 -4.81 -21.79 34.60
N GLU A 187 -4.98 -23.07 35.02
CA GLU A 187 -5.54 -23.43 36.29
C GLU A 187 -4.64 -23.06 37.50
N HIS A 188 -3.34 -23.02 37.32
CA HIS A 188 -2.36 -22.83 38.39
C HIS A 188 -1.50 -21.57 38.21
N VAL A 189 -2.09 -20.47 37.76
CA VAL A 189 -1.36 -19.18 37.63
C VAL A 189 -1.48 -18.37 38.93
N SER A 190 -0.35 -17.87 39.38
CA SER A 190 -0.23 -17.05 40.58
C SER A 190 0.46 -15.73 40.30
N PHE A 191 0.35 -14.78 41.23
CA PHE A 191 1.09 -13.51 41.17
C PHE A 191 2.63 -13.72 41.15
N ALA A 192 3.12 -14.80 41.79
CA ALA A 192 4.52 -15.17 41.76
C ALA A 192 4.99 -15.54 40.35
N ASN A 193 4.14 -16.20 39.56
CA ASN A 193 4.44 -16.48 38.14
C ASN A 193 4.55 -15.20 37.31
N LEU A 194 3.62 -14.26 37.52
CA LEU A 194 3.68 -12.96 36.85
C LEU A 194 4.98 -12.21 37.19
N LYS A 195 5.31 -12.14 38.49
CA LYS A 195 6.53 -11.47 38.95
C LYS A 195 7.77 -12.13 38.36
N GLY A 196 7.86 -13.47 38.46
CA GLY A 196 9.01 -14.23 37.94
C GLY A 196 9.21 -14.02 36.43
N LEU A 197 8.12 -14.02 35.67
CA LEU A 197 8.14 -13.77 34.24
C LEU A 197 8.67 -12.35 33.90
N LEU A 198 8.22 -11.35 34.66
CA LEU A 198 8.67 -9.98 34.48
C LEU A 198 10.13 -9.78 34.91
N ASP A 199 10.56 -10.42 36.00
CA ASP A 199 11.95 -10.38 36.46
C ASP A 199 12.89 -11.01 35.40
N GLU A 200 12.49 -12.13 34.81
CA GLU A 200 13.26 -12.79 33.75
C GLU A 200 13.30 -11.98 32.44
N PHE A 201 12.19 -11.33 32.11
CA PHE A 201 12.10 -10.47 30.91
C PHE A 201 13.00 -9.22 31.02
N LEU A 202 13.16 -8.66 32.24
CA LEU A 202 13.92 -7.42 32.47
C LEU A 202 15.41 -7.62 32.67
N GLN A 203 15.92 -8.86 32.78
CA GLN A 203 17.34 -9.19 32.87
C GLN A 203 18.00 -9.29 31.47
#